data_59ef864e86c6c8975df7b8e8f4093f00
#
_entry.id   59ef864e86c6c8975df7b8e8f4093f00
#
_cell.length_a   1.000
_cell.length_b   1.000
_cell.length_c   1.000
_cell.angle_alpha   90.00
_cell.angle_beta   90.00
_cell.angle_gamma   90.00
#
_symmetry.space_group_name_H-M   'P 1'
#
loop_
_entity.id
_entity.type
_entity.pdbx_description
1 polymer ?
#
loop_
_entity_poly.entity_id
_entity_poly.type
_entity_poly.pdbx_seq_one_letter_code
_entity_poly.pdbx_strand_id
1 'polypeptide(L)'
;QLNCESNSHGIILQSPPHSSGQSYTLKFPTGNVTADRFLKVDSVTGSGATGVGQLSFAEVSGGTSWQAVKTSTFTAVAGEGYFVNTTGGVITMNLPAGNLGDEVVFIDYAGTFDSNTFTISANGSEKINSSTDDLTVSTERAGNTLVYTDSTQGWLLKNN
;
A
#
# COMPACT_ATOMS: atom_id res chain seq x y z
N GLN A 1 9.35 -16.78 31.30
CA GLN A 1 9.00 -15.49 31.91
C GLN A 1 10.15 -14.53 31.73
N LEU A 2 9.84 -13.30 31.32
CA LEU A 2 10.77 -12.18 31.24
C LEU A 2 10.46 -11.25 32.42
N ASN A 3 11.32 -11.21 33.44
CA ASN A 3 11.10 -10.40 34.62
C ASN A 3 11.61 -8.97 34.43
N CYS A 4 11.00 -8.01 35.13
CA CYS A 4 11.56 -6.67 35.27
C CYS A 4 12.80 -6.67 36.19
N GLU A 5 13.55 -5.57 36.20
CA GLU A 5 14.78 -5.44 37.04
C GLU A 5 14.55 -5.76 38.52
N SER A 6 13.36 -5.45 39.06
CA SER A 6 13.03 -5.66 40.46
C SER A 6 12.32 -6.97 40.74
N ASN A 7 12.12 -7.85 39.76
CA ASN A 7 11.36 -9.13 39.87
C ASN A 7 9.92 -8.98 40.44
N SER A 8 9.36 -7.76 40.44
CA SER A 8 8.03 -7.51 41.00
C SER A 8 6.89 -7.76 39.99
N HIS A 9 7.19 -7.70 38.72
CA HIS A 9 6.27 -7.98 37.58
C HIS A 9 7.06 -8.45 36.38
N GLY A 10 6.39 -9.01 35.39
CA GLY A 10 7.06 -9.54 34.20
C GLY A 10 6.10 -9.84 33.06
N ILE A 11 6.66 -10.08 31.90
CA ILE A 11 5.94 -10.53 30.69
C ILE A 11 6.08 -12.03 30.56
N ILE A 12 4.98 -12.73 30.31
CA ILE A 12 4.95 -14.17 30.11
C ILE A 12 4.69 -14.45 28.64
N LEU A 13 5.58 -15.24 28.02
CA LEU A 13 5.32 -15.89 26.75
C LEU A 13 4.77 -17.29 27.06
N GLN A 14 3.52 -17.53 26.65
CA GLN A 14 2.82 -18.78 26.94
C GLN A 14 2.43 -19.49 25.65
N SER A 15 2.61 -20.81 25.63
CA SER A 15 2.13 -21.67 24.55
C SER A 15 0.60 -21.73 24.55
N PRO A 16 -0.03 -22.09 23.40
CA PRO A 16 -1.47 -22.35 23.37
C PRO A 16 -1.85 -23.46 24.36
N PRO A 17 -3.11 -23.52 24.82
CA PRO A 17 -3.58 -24.57 25.71
C PRO A 17 -3.48 -25.95 25.01
N HIS A 18 -3.22 -27.00 25.78
CA HIS A 18 -3.08 -28.38 25.27
C HIS A 18 -4.29 -28.82 24.43
N SER A 19 -5.49 -28.39 24.79
CA SER A 19 -6.72 -28.68 24.06
C SER A 19 -6.77 -28.11 22.62
N SER A 20 -5.92 -27.15 22.26
CA SER A 20 -5.84 -26.64 20.89
C SER A 20 -5.13 -27.59 19.93
N GLY A 21 -4.37 -28.57 20.44
CA GLY A 21 -3.63 -29.55 19.64
C GLY A 21 -2.56 -28.92 18.72
N GLN A 22 -2.13 -27.67 18.99
CA GLN A 22 -1.19 -26.94 18.14
C GLN A 22 0.24 -27.02 18.69
N SER A 23 1.18 -27.28 17.78
CA SER A 23 2.61 -27.16 18.01
C SER A 23 3.25 -26.44 16.84
N TYR A 24 4.06 -25.41 17.11
CA TYR A 24 4.81 -24.68 16.09
C TYR A 24 6.01 -23.99 16.72
N THR A 25 6.97 -23.63 15.88
CA THR A 25 8.13 -22.82 16.27
C THR A 25 7.98 -21.42 15.68
N LEU A 26 8.23 -20.39 16.48
CA LEU A 26 8.40 -19.02 15.98
C LEU A 26 9.87 -18.61 16.11
N LYS A 27 10.49 -18.24 15.00
CA LYS A 27 11.85 -17.69 14.96
C LYS A 27 11.76 -16.16 14.94
N PHE A 28 12.46 -15.53 15.87
CA PHE A 28 12.53 -14.06 15.91
C PHE A 28 13.23 -13.49 14.66
N PRO A 29 12.98 -12.20 14.33
CA PRO A 29 13.62 -11.54 13.21
C PRO A 29 15.15 -11.58 13.31
N THR A 30 15.81 -11.66 12.16
CA THR A 30 17.28 -11.61 12.05
C THR A 30 17.84 -10.19 12.09
N GLY A 31 16.99 -9.17 11.89
CA GLY A 31 17.36 -7.75 11.95
C GLY A 31 17.11 -7.14 13.33
N ASN A 32 17.70 -5.96 13.53
CA ASN A 32 17.51 -5.17 14.74
C ASN A 32 16.10 -4.58 14.83
N VAL A 33 15.65 -4.35 16.08
CA VAL A 33 14.41 -3.63 16.36
C VAL A 33 14.52 -2.18 15.88
N THR A 34 13.46 -1.70 15.22
CA THR A 34 13.26 -0.30 14.86
C THR A 34 11.91 0.19 15.36
N ALA A 35 11.76 1.50 15.60
CA ALA A 35 10.50 2.08 16.03
C ALA A 35 9.39 1.87 14.99
N ASP A 36 8.13 1.96 15.44
CA ASP A 36 6.92 1.92 14.60
C ASP A 36 6.76 0.66 13.75
N ARG A 37 7.23 -0.47 14.30
CA ARG A 37 7.14 -1.78 13.65
C ARG A 37 6.35 -2.77 14.50
N PHE A 38 5.66 -3.68 13.84
CA PHE A 38 5.04 -4.82 14.49
C PHE A 38 5.67 -6.14 14.03
N LEU A 39 5.54 -7.17 14.86
CA LEU A 39 5.96 -8.52 14.49
C LEU A 39 4.88 -9.18 13.63
N LYS A 40 5.26 -9.66 12.46
CA LYS A 40 4.42 -10.52 11.60
C LYS A 40 5.10 -11.85 11.34
N VAL A 41 4.32 -12.87 11.01
CA VAL A 41 4.85 -14.10 10.41
C VAL A 41 5.11 -13.80 8.94
N ASP A 42 6.38 -13.84 8.54
CA ASP A 42 6.82 -13.49 7.17
C ASP A 42 6.77 -14.70 6.23
N SER A 43 7.18 -15.85 6.73
CA SER A 43 7.12 -17.11 5.99
C SER A 43 6.87 -18.28 6.92
N VAL A 44 6.30 -19.35 6.38
CA VAL A 44 6.08 -20.60 7.11
C VAL A 44 6.69 -21.74 6.32
N THR A 45 7.48 -22.58 7.00
CA THR A 45 7.99 -23.85 6.46
C THR A 45 7.46 -25.01 7.31
N GLY A 46 7.17 -26.14 6.68
CA GLY A 46 6.51 -27.26 7.35
C GLY A 46 5.01 -27.02 7.55
N SER A 47 4.37 -27.93 8.27
CA SER A 47 2.93 -27.86 8.58
C SER A 47 2.62 -28.58 9.91
N GLY A 48 1.48 -28.26 10.51
CA GLY A 48 1.06 -28.86 11.78
C GLY A 48 2.13 -28.72 12.87
N ALA A 49 2.44 -29.81 13.55
CA ALA A 49 3.41 -29.82 14.67
C ALA A 49 4.86 -29.52 14.28
N THR A 50 5.19 -29.51 12.97
CA THR A 50 6.52 -29.18 12.45
C THR A 50 6.58 -27.81 11.80
N GLY A 51 5.51 -27.03 11.88
CA GLY A 51 5.43 -25.69 11.33
C GLY A 51 6.45 -24.75 11.99
N VAL A 52 7.22 -24.04 11.15
CA VAL A 52 8.16 -23.02 11.60
C VAL A 52 7.79 -21.70 10.95
N GLY A 53 7.35 -20.73 11.73
CA GLY A 53 7.09 -19.37 11.32
C GLY A 53 8.32 -18.50 11.54
N GLN A 54 8.85 -17.90 10.46
CA GLN A 54 9.86 -16.85 10.56
C GLN A 54 9.17 -15.53 10.82
N LEU A 55 9.52 -14.84 11.90
CA LEU A 55 9.04 -13.50 12.21
C LEU A 55 9.89 -12.44 11.52
N SER A 56 9.28 -11.35 11.11
CA SER A 56 9.94 -10.12 10.67
C SER A 56 9.30 -8.90 11.31
N PHE A 57 10.02 -7.76 11.31
CA PHE A 57 9.46 -6.47 11.67
C PHE A 57 8.87 -5.83 10.43
N ALA A 58 7.59 -5.49 10.48
CA ALA A 58 6.86 -4.86 9.38
C ALA A 58 6.31 -3.50 9.78
N GLU A 59 6.18 -2.62 8.81
CA GLU A 59 5.45 -1.35 8.98
C GLU A 59 3.95 -1.60 9.08
N VAL A 60 3.26 -0.80 9.86
CA VAL A 60 1.80 -0.71 9.78
C VAL A 60 1.49 0.12 8.53
N SER A 61 1.29 -0.53 7.40
CA SER A 61 0.73 0.15 6.23
C SER A 61 -0.78 0.34 6.45
N GLY A 62 -1.14 1.49 6.98
CA GLY A 62 -2.54 1.88 7.20
C GLY A 62 -2.81 3.21 6.52
N GLY A 63 -3.45 3.19 5.36
CA GLY A 63 -3.82 4.38 4.62
C GLY A 63 -2.89 4.73 3.45
N THR A 64 -3.26 5.78 2.74
CA THR A 64 -2.52 6.31 1.59
C THR A 64 -1.21 6.95 2.03
N SER A 65 -0.09 6.52 1.44
CA SER A 65 1.23 7.15 1.64
C SER A 65 1.33 8.42 0.77
N TRP A 66 1.14 9.59 1.38
CA TRP A 66 1.14 10.86 0.66
C TRP A 66 2.55 11.30 0.29
N GLN A 67 2.72 11.66 -0.99
CA GLN A 67 3.98 12.08 -1.57
C GLN A 67 4.07 13.61 -1.69
N ALA A 68 5.29 14.11 -1.86
CA ALA A 68 5.53 15.52 -2.16
C ALA A 68 4.80 15.93 -3.45
N VAL A 69 4.46 17.24 -3.55
CA VAL A 69 3.76 17.80 -4.71
C VAL A 69 4.51 17.49 -6.01
N LYS A 70 3.78 16.95 -6.98
CA LYS A 70 4.29 16.65 -8.33
C LYS A 70 4.04 17.86 -9.26
N THR A 71 5.10 18.31 -9.90
CA THR A 71 5.09 19.45 -10.84
C THR A 71 5.53 19.05 -12.26
N SER A 72 5.76 17.78 -12.50
CA SER A 72 6.14 17.18 -13.79
C SER A 72 5.57 15.77 -13.91
N THR A 73 5.59 15.21 -15.11
CA THR A 73 5.19 13.82 -15.38
C THR A 73 5.95 12.84 -14.48
N PHE A 74 5.25 11.86 -13.93
CA PHE A 74 5.80 10.87 -12.99
C PHE A 74 5.13 9.50 -13.14
N THR A 75 5.76 8.48 -12.57
CA THR A 75 5.15 7.16 -12.41
C THR A 75 4.66 6.99 -10.99
N ALA A 76 3.42 6.58 -10.84
CA ALA A 76 2.79 6.31 -9.55
C ALA A 76 3.22 4.94 -9.00
N VAL A 77 3.06 4.78 -7.68
CA VAL A 77 3.26 3.53 -6.96
C VAL A 77 1.96 3.17 -6.25
N ALA A 78 1.59 1.90 -6.25
CA ALA A 78 0.41 1.43 -5.53
C ALA A 78 0.52 1.72 -4.03
N GLY A 79 -0.60 2.17 -3.43
CA GLY A 79 -0.67 2.59 -2.03
C GLY A 79 -0.27 4.06 -1.79
N GLU A 80 0.13 4.79 -2.82
CA GLU A 80 0.52 6.19 -2.69
C GLU A 80 -0.57 7.17 -3.13
N GLY A 81 -0.50 8.39 -2.55
CA GLY A 81 -1.32 9.54 -2.92
C GLY A 81 -0.46 10.73 -3.37
N TYR A 82 -0.95 11.47 -4.35
CA TYR A 82 -0.20 12.51 -5.01
C TYR A 82 -0.98 13.83 -5.06
N PHE A 83 -0.34 14.90 -4.62
CA PHE A 83 -0.76 16.26 -4.89
C PHE A 83 -0.16 16.69 -6.24
N VAL A 84 -1.00 16.97 -7.24
CA VAL A 84 -0.55 17.28 -8.60
C VAL A 84 -0.78 18.76 -8.88
N ASN A 85 0.29 19.48 -9.21
CA ASN A 85 0.24 20.92 -9.51
C ASN A 85 0.54 21.18 -10.98
N THR A 86 -0.53 21.38 -11.76
CA THR A 86 -0.45 21.66 -13.20
C THR A 86 -0.33 23.15 -13.53
N THR A 87 -0.03 24.04 -12.57
CA THR A 87 0.15 25.47 -12.83
C THR A 87 1.19 25.76 -13.92
N GLY A 88 2.24 24.95 -14.02
CA GLY A 88 3.31 25.09 -15.01
C GLY A 88 3.05 24.41 -16.35
N GLY A 89 1.93 23.70 -16.52
CA GLY A 89 1.55 22.99 -17.74
C GLY A 89 0.95 21.60 -17.44
N VAL A 90 0.60 20.89 -18.51
CA VAL A 90 0.00 19.53 -18.40
C VAL A 90 0.95 18.54 -17.76
N ILE A 91 0.42 17.61 -16.95
CA ILE A 91 1.17 16.55 -16.28
C ILE A 91 0.52 15.21 -16.59
N THR A 92 1.33 14.20 -16.83
CA THR A 92 0.88 12.82 -16.96
C THR A 92 1.34 12.00 -15.76
N MET A 93 0.42 11.27 -15.13
CA MET A 93 0.69 10.23 -14.17
C MET A 93 0.63 8.87 -14.87
N ASN A 94 1.74 8.15 -14.91
CA ASN A 94 1.77 6.79 -15.41
C ASN A 94 1.44 5.84 -14.26
N LEU A 95 0.40 5.03 -14.40
CA LEU A 95 0.01 4.03 -13.40
C LEU A 95 1.02 2.87 -13.36
N PRO A 96 1.24 2.24 -12.21
CA PRO A 96 2.04 1.02 -12.13
C PRO A 96 1.29 -0.16 -12.78
N ALA A 97 1.97 -1.28 -13.02
CA ALA A 97 1.30 -2.54 -13.32
C ALA A 97 0.37 -2.93 -12.17
N GLY A 98 -0.92 -3.18 -12.47
CA GLY A 98 -1.95 -3.34 -11.48
C GLY A 98 -2.06 -4.78 -10.94
N ASN A 99 -2.24 -4.90 -9.63
CA ASN A 99 -2.69 -6.12 -8.97
C ASN A 99 -4.05 -5.85 -8.30
N LEU A 100 -4.90 -6.87 -8.21
CA LEU A 100 -6.22 -6.74 -7.60
C LEU A 100 -6.15 -6.04 -6.23
N GLY A 101 -6.85 -4.90 -6.12
CA GLY A 101 -6.93 -4.10 -4.91
C GLY A 101 -5.84 -3.04 -4.76
N ASP A 102 -4.90 -2.90 -5.72
CA ASP A 102 -3.96 -1.78 -5.73
C ASP A 102 -4.72 -0.46 -5.84
N GLU A 103 -4.34 0.53 -5.04
CA GLU A 103 -4.94 1.86 -5.04
C GLU A 103 -3.90 2.93 -5.37
N VAL A 104 -4.30 3.95 -6.14
CA VAL A 104 -3.53 5.18 -6.39
C VAL A 104 -4.46 6.37 -6.22
N VAL A 105 -4.04 7.36 -5.44
CA VAL A 105 -4.85 8.55 -5.13
C VAL A 105 -4.22 9.78 -5.76
N PHE A 106 -5.04 10.70 -6.26
CA PHE A 106 -4.58 12.02 -6.72
C PHE A 106 -5.50 13.14 -6.23
N ILE A 107 -4.93 14.33 -6.09
CA ILE A 107 -5.64 15.56 -5.76
C ILE A 107 -5.05 16.70 -6.59
N ASP A 108 -5.91 17.53 -7.19
CA ASP A 108 -5.52 18.80 -7.80
C ASP A 108 -5.05 19.79 -6.72
N TYR A 109 -3.74 20.00 -6.65
CA TYR A 109 -3.11 20.85 -5.64
C TYR A 109 -3.49 22.33 -5.77
N ALA A 110 -3.45 22.85 -7.00
CA ALA A 110 -3.58 24.28 -7.25
C ALA A 110 -4.98 24.68 -7.77
N GLY A 111 -5.86 23.72 -8.11
CA GLY A 111 -7.12 24.01 -8.78
C GLY A 111 -6.91 24.45 -10.23
N THR A 112 -6.04 23.77 -10.95
CA THR A 112 -5.63 24.17 -12.31
C THR A 112 -5.82 23.09 -13.37
N PHE A 113 -6.52 21.98 -13.05
CA PHE A 113 -6.79 20.92 -14.03
C PHE A 113 -7.73 21.35 -15.14
N ASP A 114 -8.55 22.36 -14.91
CA ASP A 114 -9.41 22.98 -15.93
C ASP A 114 -8.61 23.76 -16.98
N SER A 115 -7.52 24.38 -16.58
CA SER A 115 -6.66 25.20 -17.43
C SER A 115 -5.52 24.39 -18.06
N ASN A 116 -4.93 23.48 -17.31
CA ASN A 116 -3.87 22.57 -17.74
C ASN A 116 -4.25 21.16 -17.31
N THR A 117 -4.80 20.39 -18.22
CA THR A 117 -5.36 19.07 -17.94
C THR A 117 -4.36 18.11 -17.32
N PHE A 118 -4.84 17.30 -16.39
CA PHE A 118 -4.10 16.20 -15.83
C PHE A 118 -4.46 14.91 -16.57
N THR A 119 -3.44 14.18 -17.03
CA THR A 119 -3.61 12.93 -17.76
C THR A 119 -3.18 11.76 -16.91
N ILE A 120 -3.93 10.67 -16.92
CA ILE A 120 -3.62 9.41 -16.26
C ILE A 120 -3.48 8.34 -17.34
N SER A 121 -2.30 7.74 -17.46
CA SER A 121 -1.97 6.73 -18.46
C SER A 121 -1.80 5.37 -17.80
N ALA A 122 -2.44 4.34 -18.33
CA ALA A 122 -2.32 2.98 -17.83
C ALA A 122 -0.95 2.36 -18.16
N ASN A 123 -0.56 1.32 -17.43
CA ASN A 123 0.66 0.58 -17.72
C ASN A 123 0.47 -0.34 -18.93
N GLY A 124 1.32 -0.17 -19.95
CA GLY A 124 1.31 -1.03 -21.14
C GLY A 124 -0.03 -1.07 -21.86
N SER A 125 -0.69 -2.22 -21.87
CA SER A 125 -2.02 -2.44 -22.47
C SER A 125 -3.14 -2.57 -21.45
N GLU A 126 -2.89 -2.22 -20.20
CA GLU A 126 -3.94 -2.17 -19.18
C GLU A 126 -4.98 -1.10 -19.50
N LYS A 127 -6.09 -1.16 -18.79
CA LYS A 127 -7.24 -0.29 -19.05
C LYS A 127 -7.52 0.65 -17.89
N ILE A 128 -8.21 1.74 -18.21
CA ILE A 128 -8.85 2.63 -17.23
C ILE A 128 -10.33 2.69 -17.60
N ASN A 129 -11.22 2.33 -16.68
CA ASN A 129 -12.67 2.26 -16.93
C ASN A 129 -13.02 1.45 -18.21
N SER A 130 -12.40 0.28 -18.39
CA SER A 130 -12.53 -0.60 -19.55
C SER A 130 -11.97 -0.06 -20.89
N SER A 131 -11.45 1.17 -20.96
CA SER A 131 -10.79 1.73 -22.14
C SER A 131 -9.27 1.58 -22.06
N THR A 132 -8.63 1.44 -23.23
CA THR A 132 -7.17 1.53 -23.38
C THR A 132 -6.69 2.97 -23.57
N ASP A 133 -7.60 3.94 -23.67
CA ASP A 133 -7.27 5.33 -23.78
C ASP A 133 -6.87 5.94 -22.42
N ASP A 134 -6.02 6.94 -22.46
CA ASP A 134 -5.67 7.72 -21.28
C ASP A 134 -6.89 8.44 -20.70
N LEU A 135 -6.97 8.52 -19.38
CA LEU A 135 -7.99 9.29 -18.69
C LEU A 135 -7.53 10.74 -18.53
N THR A 136 -8.31 11.68 -19.09
CA THR A 136 -8.07 13.11 -18.93
C THR A 136 -8.96 13.67 -17.81
N VAL A 137 -8.35 14.35 -16.84
CA VAL A 137 -9.05 15.06 -15.77
C VAL A 137 -8.91 16.56 -16.00
N SER A 138 -10.05 17.24 -16.25
CA SER A 138 -10.14 18.67 -16.55
C SER A 138 -11.08 19.44 -15.63
N THR A 139 -11.34 18.89 -14.45
CA THR A 139 -12.19 19.52 -13.43
C THR A 139 -11.32 20.15 -12.36
N GLU A 140 -11.54 21.44 -12.09
CA GLU A 140 -10.88 22.18 -11.01
C GLU A 140 -11.13 21.48 -9.66
N ARG A 141 -10.09 21.38 -8.82
CA ARG A 141 -10.13 20.75 -7.50
C ARG A 141 -10.52 19.27 -7.51
N ALA A 142 -10.41 18.61 -8.65
CA ALA A 142 -10.68 17.17 -8.72
C ALA A 142 -9.73 16.37 -7.84
N GLY A 143 -10.26 15.30 -7.27
CA GLY A 143 -9.50 14.27 -6.56
C GLY A 143 -10.24 12.95 -6.60
N ASN A 144 -9.52 11.87 -6.79
CA ASN A 144 -10.11 10.54 -6.83
C ASN A 144 -9.10 9.46 -6.41
N THR A 145 -9.61 8.27 -6.14
CA THR A 145 -8.85 7.06 -5.96
C THR A 145 -9.10 6.14 -7.14
N LEU A 146 -8.04 5.68 -7.79
CA LEU A 146 -8.12 4.59 -8.75
C LEU A 146 -7.84 3.28 -8.04
N VAL A 147 -8.64 2.25 -8.33
CA VAL A 147 -8.49 0.89 -7.80
C VAL A 147 -8.37 -0.08 -8.96
N TYR A 148 -7.32 -0.90 -8.96
CA TYR A 148 -7.18 -1.95 -9.98
C TYR A 148 -8.05 -3.16 -9.66
N THR A 149 -8.75 -3.66 -10.66
CA THR A 149 -9.63 -4.83 -10.54
C THR A 149 -9.06 -6.04 -11.27
N ASP A 150 -9.07 -6.01 -12.58
CA ASP A 150 -8.66 -7.11 -13.45
C ASP A 150 -8.29 -6.57 -14.85
N SER A 151 -7.88 -7.46 -15.76
CA SER A 151 -7.53 -7.09 -17.14
C SER A 151 -8.74 -6.67 -18.00
N THR A 152 -9.98 -6.90 -17.56
CA THR A 152 -11.20 -6.55 -18.30
C THR A 152 -11.57 -5.09 -18.08
N GLN A 153 -11.61 -4.66 -16.83
CA GLN A 153 -11.98 -3.32 -16.42
C GLN A 153 -10.75 -2.42 -16.19
N GLY A 154 -9.65 -3.01 -15.71
CA GLY A 154 -8.42 -2.28 -15.36
C GLY A 154 -8.57 -1.47 -14.07
N TRP A 155 -8.13 -0.24 -14.12
CA TRP A 155 -8.22 0.75 -13.05
C TRP A 155 -9.58 1.43 -13.08
N LEU A 156 -10.30 1.42 -11.96
CA LEU A 156 -11.61 2.05 -11.81
C LEU A 156 -11.53 3.25 -10.86
N LEU A 157 -12.27 4.32 -11.16
CA LEU A 157 -12.47 5.45 -10.26
C LEU A 157 -13.40 5.04 -9.11
N LYS A 158 -12.95 5.17 -7.87
CA LYS A 158 -13.69 4.77 -6.66
C LYS A 158 -14.77 5.78 -6.26
N ASN A 159 -14.53 7.07 -6.53
CA ASN A 159 -15.41 8.16 -6.15
C ASN A 159 -15.87 8.89 -7.42
N ASN A 160 -17.01 8.50 -7.93
CA ASN A 160 -17.69 9.17 -9.06
C ASN A 160 -18.88 10.00 -8.55
#